data_db36ee8393394d30578b8d980e1ccc84
#
_entry.id   db36ee8393394d30578b8d980e1ccc84
#
_cell.length_a   1.000
_cell.length_b   1.000
_cell.length_c   1.000
_cell.angle_alpha   90.00
_cell.angle_beta   90.00
_cell.angle_gamma   90.00
#
_symmetry.space_group_name_H-M   'P 1'
#
loop_
_entity.id
_entity.type
_entity.pdbx_description
1 polymer ?
#
loop_
_entity_poly.entity_id
_entity_poly.type
_entity_poly.pdbx_seq_one_letter_code
_entity_poly.pdbx_strand_id
1 'polypeptide(L)'
;MTTTHDVPAMHPEREIEAPVALCGADGKLNPGAVAWSRHPLHRCNLPASLARKKKWNYWAVTDDQILFSATIADIERLQLGGCYLYHRATKRHIEATAVQAPGTLVMPEGVGGDIVVDRPGMRVALLDAGAGTRIQVHADDFGGVRLDVDILVERPAGHE
;
A
#
# COMPACT_ATOMS: atom_id res chain seq x y z
N MET A 1 27.77 -39.46 -3.88
CA MET A 1 27.77 -38.35 -4.86
C MET A 1 26.96 -37.26 -4.24
N THR A 2 27.63 -36.29 -3.65
CA THR A 2 27.00 -35.12 -2.98
C THR A 2 26.86 -34.02 -4.02
N THR A 3 25.64 -33.74 -4.44
CA THR A 3 25.32 -32.63 -5.34
C THR A 3 25.46 -31.34 -4.52
N THR A 4 26.53 -30.63 -4.73
CA THR A 4 26.69 -29.26 -4.27
C THR A 4 25.69 -28.41 -5.06
N HIS A 5 24.64 -27.91 -4.39
CA HIS A 5 23.81 -26.85 -4.95
C HIS A 5 24.67 -25.59 -5.00
N ASP A 6 25.01 -25.19 -6.22
CA ASP A 6 25.63 -23.89 -6.49
C ASP A 6 24.62 -22.81 -6.05
N VAL A 7 24.87 -22.14 -4.95
CA VAL A 7 24.10 -20.97 -4.53
C VAL A 7 24.52 -19.86 -5.48
N PRO A 8 23.59 -19.27 -6.27
CA PRO A 8 23.93 -18.16 -7.16
C PRO A 8 24.60 -17.05 -6.35
N ALA A 9 25.72 -16.53 -6.87
CA ALA A 9 26.37 -15.38 -6.27
C ALA A 9 25.35 -14.27 -6.09
N MET A 10 25.08 -13.88 -4.86
CA MET A 10 24.22 -12.74 -4.57
C MET A 10 24.87 -11.50 -5.17
N HIS A 11 24.29 -10.96 -6.25
CA HIS A 11 24.67 -9.67 -6.75
C HIS A 11 24.33 -8.64 -5.66
N PRO A 12 25.26 -7.74 -5.29
CA PRO A 12 24.98 -6.70 -4.33
C PRO A 12 23.81 -5.86 -4.86
N GLU A 13 22.74 -5.77 -4.09
CA GLU A 13 21.60 -4.93 -4.44
C GLU A 13 22.06 -3.47 -4.49
N ARG A 14 21.69 -2.79 -5.58
CA ARG A 14 22.06 -1.41 -5.78
C ARG A 14 21.16 -0.49 -4.97
N GLU A 15 21.72 0.42 -4.21
CA GLU A 15 21.00 1.53 -3.58
C GLU A 15 20.79 2.67 -4.58
N ILE A 16 19.60 3.27 -4.59
CA ILE A 16 19.33 4.53 -5.29
C ILE A 16 19.16 5.64 -4.27
N GLU A 17 19.71 6.82 -4.60
CA GLU A 17 19.72 8.01 -3.74
C GLU A 17 18.93 9.18 -4.37
N ALA A 18 18.34 8.97 -5.55
CA ALA A 18 17.56 9.97 -6.27
C ALA A 18 16.28 9.34 -6.83
N PRO A 19 15.20 10.14 -7.03
CA PRO A 19 13.94 9.64 -7.58
C PRO A 19 14.13 8.95 -8.94
N VAL A 20 13.54 7.77 -9.09
CA VAL A 20 13.60 6.96 -10.29
C VAL A 20 12.19 6.56 -10.75
N ALA A 21 11.93 6.66 -12.05
CA ALA A 21 10.69 6.17 -12.64
C ALA A 21 10.73 4.65 -12.77
N LEU A 22 9.66 3.96 -12.34
CA LEU A 22 9.55 2.50 -12.41
C LEU A 22 9.52 2.01 -13.85
N CYS A 23 8.84 2.74 -14.75
CA CYS A 23 8.75 2.41 -16.16
C CYS A 23 9.44 3.46 -17.03
N GLY A 24 10.06 3.02 -18.10
CA GLY A 24 10.52 3.88 -19.19
C GLY A 24 9.36 4.43 -20.06
N ALA A 25 9.70 5.26 -21.04
CA ALA A 25 8.72 5.84 -21.97
C ALA A 25 8.01 4.77 -22.82
N ASP A 26 8.64 3.61 -23.01
CA ASP A 26 8.08 2.46 -23.72
C ASP A 26 7.16 1.59 -22.84
N GLY A 27 6.94 1.97 -21.59
CA GLY A 27 6.13 1.25 -20.61
C GLY A 27 6.77 0.00 -20.04
N LYS A 28 8.01 -0.30 -20.37
CA LYS A 28 8.76 -1.42 -19.80
C LYS A 28 9.43 -1.02 -18.50
N LEU A 29 9.75 -2.03 -17.68
CA LEU A 29 10.51 -1.82 -16.45
C LEU A 29 11.82 -1.07 -16.76
N ASN A 30 12.05 0.02 -16.08
CA ASN A 30 13.31 0.74 -16.12
C ASN A 30 14.38 -0.07 -15.35
N PRO A 31 15.46 -0.53 -16.01
CA PRO A 31 16.52 -1.27 -15.31
C PRO A 31 17.15 -0.46 -14.16
N GLY A 32 17.11 0.88 -14.27
CA GLY A 32 17.56 1.77 -13.22
C GLY A 32 16.69 1.73 -11.94
N ALA A 33 15.46 1.22 -12.02
CA ALA A 33 14.58 1.06 -10.88
C ALA A 33 14.71 -0.30 -10.18
N VAL A 34 15.50 -1.22 -10.72
CA VAL A 34 15.82 -2.51 -10.05
C VAL A 34 16.88 -2.24 -8.99
N ALA A 35 16.43 -1.80 -7.82
CA ALA A 35 17.27 -1.30 -6.76
C ALA A 35 16.44 -1.14 -5.47
N TRP A 36 17.08 -0.94 -4.34
CA TRP A 36 16.44 -0.57 -3.09
C TRP A 36 16.73 0.90 -2.74
N SER A 37 15.96 1.47 -1.83
CA SER A 37 16.17 2.84 -1.34
C SER A 37 15.78 2.96 0.12
N ARG A 38 16.43 3.88 0.85
CA ARG A 38 16.07 4.22 2.24
C ARG A 38 14.84 5.10 2.31
N HIS A 39 14.51 5.76 1.23
CA HIS A 39 13.39 6.69 1.09
C HIS A 39 12.49 6.26 -0.07
N PRO A 40 11.22 6.65 -0.15
CA PRO A 40 10.32 6.25 -1.24
C PRO A 40 10.66 6.96 -2.55
N LEU A 41 11.80 6.62 -3.15
CA LEU A 41 12.34 7.24 -4.35
C LEU A 41 11.77 6.66 -5.66
N HIS A 42 11.09 5.51 -5.60
CA HIS A 42 10.46 4.93 -6.78
C HIS A 42 9.15 5.65 -7.11
N ARG A 43 9.05 6.20 -8.32
CA ARG A 43 7.79 6.71 -8.87
C ARG A 43 7.08 5.62 -9.64
N CYS A 44 5.88 5.22 -9.17
CA CYS A 44 5.07 4.13 -9.73
C CYS A 44 4.30 4.60 -10.97
N ASN A 45 5.00 5.09 -11.99
CA ASN A 45 4.48 5.65 -13.23
C ASN A 45 4.01 4.58 -14.23
N LEU A 46 3.15 3.65 -13.78
CA LEU A 46 2.63 2.59 -14.65
C LEU A 46 1.77 3.18 -15.76
N PRO A 47 1.99 2.81 -17.05
CA PRO A 47 1.16 3.27 -18.15
C PRO A 47 -0.31 2.89 -17.95
N ALA A 48 -1.23 3.81 -18.31
CA ALA A 48 -2.67 3.54 -18.23
C ALA A 48 -3.10 2.35 -19.11
N SER A 49 -2.40 2.13 -20.23
CA SER A 49 -2.63 1.04 -21.18
C SER A 49 -2.10 -0.31 -20.73
N LEU A 50 -1.37 -0.37 -19.59
CA LEU A 50 -0.81 -1.63 -19.12
C LEU A 50 -1.92 -2.54 -18.62
N ALA A 51 -2.16 -3.64 -19.35
CA ALA A 51 -3.05 -4.69 -18.90
C ALA A 51 -2.51 -5.37 -17.64
N ARG A 52 -3.41 -5.76 -16.74
CA ARG A 52 -3.11 -6.39 -15.45
C ARG A 52 -2.32 -5.50 -14.48
N LYS A 53 -2.45 -4.21 -14.61
CA LYS A 53 -1.92 -3.27 -13.62
C LYS A 53 -2.59 -3.50 -12.27
N LYS A 54 -1.78 -3.60 -11.22
CA LYS A 54 -2.24 -3.58 -9.85
C LYS A 54 -1.47 -2.50 -9.11
N LYS A 55 -2.19 -1.65 -8.40
CA LYS A 55 -1.63 -0.56 -7.62
C LYS A 55 -2.36 -0.52 -6.29
N TRP A 56 -1.63 -0.46 -5.19
CA TRP A 56 -2.23 -0.36 -3.86
C TRP A 56 -1.40 0.53 -2.95
N ASN A 57 -2.07 1.11 -1.98
CA ASN A 57 -1.46 1.78 -0.85
C ASN A 57 -1.94 1.04 0.41
N TYR A 58 -1.00 0.54 1.18
CA TYR A 58 -1.22 -0.32 2.34
C TYR A 58 -0.51 0.25 3.56
N TRP A 59 -1.24 0.36 4.64
CA TRP A 59 -0.71 0.76 5.94
C TRP A 59 -1.00 -0.30 6.98
N ALA A 60 0.00 -0.66 7.77
CA ALA A 60 -0.14 -1.52 8.93
C ALA A 60 0.36 -0.80 10.17
N VAL A 61 -0.49 -0.75 11.18
CA VAL A 61 -0.18 -0.23 12.51
C VAL A 61 -0.27 -1.39 13.50
N THR A 62 0.77 -1.60 14.27
CA THR A 62 0.86 -2.76 15.15
C THR A 62 1.44 -2.38 16.51
N ASP A 63 0.91 -3.00 17.54
CA ASP A 63 1.44 -3.00 18.89
C ASP A 63 1.49 -4.42 19.48
N ASP A 64 1.66 -4.55 20.78
CA ASP A 64 1.71 -5.85 21.46
C ASP A 64 0.35 -6.58 21.49
N GLN A 65 -0.76 -5.89 21.27
CA GLN A 65 -2.12 -6.41 21.38
C GLN A 65 -2.76 -6.66 20.02
N ILE A 66 -2.58 -5.72 19.09
CA ILE A 66 -3.29 -5.73 17.80
C ILE A 66 -2.34 -5.52 16.63
N LEU A 67 -2.83 -5.93 15.45
CA LEU A 67 -2.38 -5.45 14.16
C LEU A 67 -3.63 -4.90 13.46
N PHE A 68 -3.60 -3.63 13.11
CA PHE A 68 -4.61 -3.00 12.27
C PHE A 68 -4.00 -2.66 10.92
N SER A 69 -4.72 -2.88 9.84
CA SER A 69 -4.29 -2.40 8.53
C SER A 69 -5.44 -1.79 7.74
N ALA A 70 -5.08 -0.82 6.89
CA ALA A 70 -5.96 -0.22 5.91
C ALA A 70 -5.32 -0.28 4.53
N THR A 71 -6.11 -0.60 3.51
CA THR A 71 -5.67 -0.76 2.14
C THR A 71 -6.62 -0.06 1.19
N ILE A 72 -6.07 0.66 0.23
CA ILE A 72 -6.81 1.10 -0.94
C ILE A 72 -6.09 0.56 -2.17
N ALA A 73 -6.82 -0.04 -3.10
CA ALA A 73 -6.24 -0.69 -4.27
C ALA A 73 -7.05 -0.44 -5.55
N ASP A 74 -6.31 -0.30 -6.65
CA ASP A 74 -6.81 -0.37 -8.03
C ASP A 74 -6.25 -1.65 -8.67
N ILE A 75 -7.11 -2.62 -8.91
CA ILE A 75 -6.73 -3.93 -9.42
C ILE A 75 -7.36 -4.21 -10.79
N GLU A 76 -7.23 -3.25 -11.70
CA GLU A 76 -7.63 -3.33 -13.11
C GLU A 76 -9.14 -3.31 -13.34
N ARG A 77 -9.88 -4.27 -12.79
CA ARG A 77 -11.32 -4.45 -13.02
C ARG A 77 -12.20 -3.96 -11.88
N LEU A 78 -11.59 -3.67 -10.76
CA LEU A 78 -12.27 -3.11 -9.60
C LEU A 78 -11.31 -2.30 -8.73
N GLN A 79 -11.89 -1.41 -7.97
CA GLN A 79 -11.19 -0.63 -6.97
C GLN A 79 -11.76 -0.99 -5.61
N LEU A 80 -10.94 -1.03 -4.60
CA LEU A 80 -11.36 -1.43 -3.26
C LEU A 80 -10.72 -0.57 -2.17
N GLY A 81 -11.47 -0.42 -1.08
CA GLY A 81 -10.96 0.02 0.21
C GLY A 81 -11.27 -1.03 1.26
N GLY A 82 -10.27 -1.44 2.02
CA GLY A 82 -10.43 -2.48 3.01
C GLY A 82 -9.69 -2.18 4.31
N CYS A 83 -10.14 -2.80 5.40
CA CYS A 83 -9.43 -2.80 6.68
C CYS A 83 -9.45 -4.19 7.30
N TYR A 84 -8.46 -4.44 8.12
CA TYR A 84 -8.24 -5.71 8.81
C TYR A 84 -7.77 -5.42 10.23
N LEU A 85 -8.30 -6.13 11.20
CA LEU A 85 -7.88 -6.11 12.60
C LEU A 85 -7.58 -7.53 13.07
N TYR A 86 -6.40 -7.73 13.60
CA TYR A 86 -5.99 -8.97 14.24
C TYR A 86 -5.68 -8.74 15.71
N HIS A 87 -6.30 -9.51 16.59
CA HIS A 87 -6.05 -9.47 18.02
C HIS A 87 -5.13 -10.62 18.41
N ARG A 88 -3.92 -10.30 18.87
CA ARG A 88 -2.83 -11.28 19.10
C ARG A 88 -3.16 -12.32 20.16
N ALA A 89 -3.72 -11.91 21.30
CA ALA A 89 -3.99 -12.83 22.41
C ALA A 89 -5.08 -13.85 22.08
N THR A 90 -6.14 -13.42 21.39
CA THR A 90 -7.25 -14.30 21.02
C THR A 90 -7.08 -14.98 19.68
N LYS A 91 -6.09 -14.56 18.88
CA LYS A 91 -5.84 -14.98 17.49
C LYS A 91 -7.05 -14.81 16.56
N ARG A 92 -7.95 -13.91 16.92
CA ARG A 92 -9.14 -13.57 16.11
C ARG A 92 -8.81 -12.42 15.18
N HIS A 93 -9.37 -12.48 14.00
CA HIS A 93 -9.33 -11.38 13.05
C HIS A 93 -10.74 -11.03 12.55
N ILE A 94 -10.89 -9.80 12.12
CA ILE A 94 -12.07 -9.27 11.48
C ILE A 94 -11.58 -8.43 10.29
N GLU A 95 -12.31 -8.46 9.19
CA GLU A 95 -12.03 -7.66 8.02
C GLU A 95 -13.32 -7.12 7.39
N ALA A 96 -13.21 -5.98 6.73
CA ALA A 96 -14.27 -5.41 5.92
C ALA A 96 -13.68 -4.82 4.64
N THR A 97 -14.42 -4.92 3.54
CA THR A 97 -13.99 -4.43 2.23
C THR A 97 -15.16 -3.83 1.48
N ALA A 98 -14.98 -2.59 1.02
CA ALA A 98 -15.86 -1.93 0.06
C ALA A 98 -15.26 -2.02 -1.34
N VAL A 99 -16.09 -2.33 -2.33
CA VAL A 99 -15.68 -2.48 -3.73
C VAL A 99 -16.44 -1.48 -4.59
N GLN A 100 -15.76 -0.92 -5.58
CA GLN A 100 -16.36 -0.01 -6.56
C GLN A 100 -15.87 -0.31 -7.99
N ALA A 101 -16.60 0.22 -8.98
CA ALA A 101 -16.21 0.13 -10.37
C ALA A 101 -14.89 0.88 -10.64
N PRO A 102 -14.10 0.45 -11.63
CA PRO A 102 -12.88 1.14 -12.00
C PRO A 102 -13.14 2.54 -12.56
N GLY A 103 -12.11 3.39 -12.51
CA GLY A 103 -12.11 4.72 -13.13
C GLY A 103 -12.49 5.89 -12.20
N THR A 104 -12.89 5.63 -10.96
CA THR A 104 -13.22 6.69 -9.99
C THR A 104 -12.06 7.03 -9.05
N LEU A 105 -11.13 6.11 -8.87
CA LEU A 105 -9.99 6.25 -7.97
C LEU A 105 -8.73 6.60 -8.75
N VAL A 106 -8.10 7.71 -8.39
CA VAL A 106 -6.78 8.08 -8.90
C VAL A 106 -5.74 7.77 -7.82
N MET A 107 -4.88 6.81 -8.13
CA MET A 107 -3.79 6.42 -7.22
C MET A 107 -2.55 7.27 -7.53
N PRO A 108 -1.96 7.96 -6.52
CA PRO A 108 -0.72 8.72 -6.73
C PRO A 108 0.45 7.80 -7.12
N GLU A 109 1.50 8.39 -7.68
CA GLU A 109 2.72 7.67 -8.08
C GLU A 109 3.69 7.46 -6.91
N GLY A 110 3.49 8.16 -5.81
CA GLY A 110 4.28 8.08 -4.58
C GLY A 110 3.42 7.79 -3.37
N VAL A 111 4.03 7.85 -2.18
CA VAL A 111 3.36 7.61 -0.88
C VAL A 111 2.52 8.79 -0.39
N GLY A 112 2.70 9.99 -0.93
CA GLY A 112 1.90 11.17 -0.60
C GLY A 112 0.64 11.27 -1.44
N GLY A 113 -0.28 12.15 -1.00
CA GLY A 113 -1.53 12.44 -1.68
C GLY A 113 -2.74 11.72 -1.09
N ASP A 114 -3.91 12.32 -1.27
CA ASP A 114 -5.16 11.82 -0.73
C ASP A 114 -5.72 10.70 -1.60
N ILE A 115 -6.14 9.62 -0.96
CA ILE A 115 -6.81 8.51 -1.61
C ILE A 115 -8.02 8.13 -0.77
N VAL A 116 -9.20 8.07 -1.39
CA VAL A 116 -10.44 7.77 -0.67
C VAL A 116 -11.29 6.77 -1.48
N VAL A 117 -11.73 5.73 -0.80
CA VAL A 117 -12.84 4.88 -1.22
C VAL A 117 -13.99 5.16 -0.29
N ASP A 118 -15.10 5.64 -0.83
CA ASP A 118 -16.30 6.01 -0.07
C ASP A 118 -17.52 5.31 -0.68
N ARG A 119 -18.10 4.40 0.07
CA ARG A 119 -19.25 3.60 -0.33
C ARG A 119 -20.27 3.56 0.81
N PRO A 120 -21.54 3.34 0.52
CA PRO A 120 -22.54 3.12 1.57
C PRO A 120 -22.07 2.08 2.58
N GLY A 121 -22.05 2.44 3.84
CA GLY A 121 -21.65 1.57 4.95
C GLY A 121 -20.13 1.43 5.16
N MET A 122 -19.27 1.97 4.27
CA MET A 122 -17.83 1.88 4.49
C MET A 122 -17.06 3.00 3.77
N ARG A 123 -16.18 3.65 4.53
CA ARG A 123 -15.22 4.64 4.00
C ARG A 123 -13.82 4.30 4.46
N VAL A 124 -12.88 4.30 3.53
CA VAL A 124 -11.43 4.20 3.81
C VAL A 124 -10.75 5.39 3.16
N ALA A 125 -9.99 6.14 3.95
CA ALA A 125 -9.25 7.30 3.48
C ALA A 125 -7.81 7.25 3.98
N LEU A 126 -6.88 7.45 3.08
CA LEU A 126 -5.47 7.66 3.35
C LEU A 126 -5.16 9.09 2.90
N LEU A 127 -4.92 9.98 3.84
CA LEU A 127 -4.83 11.42 3.60
C LEU A 127 -3.41 11.92 3.86
N ASP A 128 -2.92 12.78 2.99
CA ASP A 128 -1.64 13.44 3.21
C ASP A 128 -1.78 14.46 4.34
N ALA A 129 -1.00 14.28 5.39
CA ALA A 129 -0.93 15.17 6.54
C ALA A 129 0.39 15.99 6.58
N GLY A 130 1.03 16.16 5.42
CA GLY A 130 2.32 16.84 5.29
C GLY A 130 3.47 15.99 5.86
N ALA A 131 3.72 16.06 7.15
CA ALA A 131 4.75 15.26 7.83
C ALA A 131 4.31 13.80 8.09
N GLY A 132 3.18 13.36 7.56
CA GLY A 132 2.64 12.03 7.84
C GLY A 132 1.51 11.61 6.93
N THR A 133 0.87 10.50 7.30
CA THR A 133 -0.35 10.03 6.65
C THR A 133 -1.43 9.83 7.70
N ARG A 134 -2.62 10.42 7.47
CA ARG A 134 -3.78 10.19 8.32
C ARG A 134 -4.62 9.06 7.73
N ILE A 135 -4.83 8.03 8.51
CA ILE A 135 -5.62 6.86 8.16
C ILE A 135 -6.98 7.00 8.81
N GLN A 136 -8.04 7.09 8.01
CA GLN A 136 -9.40 7.13 8.50
C GLN A 136 -10.18 5.96 7.92
N VAL A 137 -10.86 5.20 8.79
CA VAL A 137 -11.74 4.12 8.39
C VAL A 137 -13.05 4.24 9.15
N HIS A 138 -14.14 4.15 8.42
CA HIS A 138 -15.48 3.97 8.95
C HIS A 138 -16.10 2.73 8.33
N ALA A 139 -16.70 1.87 9.14
CA ALA A 139 -17.50 0.75 8.69
C ALA A 139 -18.72 0.59 9.60
N ASP A 140 -19.91 0.55 9.00
CA ASP A 140 -21.17 0.33 9.73
C ASP A 140 -21.25 -1.07 10.32
N ASP A 141 -20.66 -2.05 9.63
CA ASP A 141 -20.55 -3.43 10.08
C ASP A 141 -19.09 -3.93 9.95
N PHE A 142 -18.48 -4.12 11.09
CA PHE A 142 -17.16 -4.73 11.22
C PHE A 142 -17.23 -5.92 12.18
N GLY A 143 -17.74 -7.04 11.67
CA GLY A 143 -17.97 -8.24 12.45
C GLY A 143 -19.09 -8.10 13.49
N GLY A 144 -20.16 -7.40 13.14
CA GLY A 144 -21.33 -7.16 13.97
C GLY A 144 -21.28 -5.89 14.82
N VAL A 145 -20.24 -5.07 14.69
CA VAL A 145 -20.09 -3.79 15.40
C VAL A 145 -19.66 -2.69 14.43
N ARG A 146 -19.94 -1.45 14.76
CA ARG A 146 -19.43 -0.29 14.03
C ARG A 146 -17.95 -0.08 14.35
N LEU A 147 -17.16 0.25 13.33
CA LEU A 147 -15.77 0.65 13.44
C LEU A 147 -15.59 2.11 13.03
N ASP A 148 -14.91 2.88 13.88
CA ASP A 148 -14.38 4.21 13.53
C ASP A 148 -12.91 4.26 13.94
N VAL A 149 -12.05 4.55 12.98
CA VAL A 149 -10.59 4.67 13.15
C VAL A 149 -10.13 6.02 12.63
N ASP A 150 -9.27 6.68 13.39
CA ASP A 150 -8.56 7.89 12.99
C ASP A 150 -7.15 7.84 13.59
N ILE A 151 -6.16 7.53 12.74
CA ILE A 151 -4.76 7.36 13.12
C ILE A 151 -3.90 8.33 12.32
N LEU A 152 -3.03 9.08 12.98
CA LEU A 152 -1.96 9.83 12.35
C LEU A 152 -0.67 9.04 12.45
N VAL A 153 -0.14 8.63 11.31
CA VAL A 153 1.19 8.04 11.21
C VAL A 153 2.17 9.14 10.82
N GLU A 154 2.99 9.55 11.77
CA GLU A 154 4.04 10.54 11.54
C GLU A 154 5.23 9.93 10.80
N ARG A 155 5.84 10.70 9.91
CA ARG A 155 7.08 10.36 9.21
C ARG A 155 8.16 11.35 9.65
N PRO A 156 8.85 11.10 10.78
CA PRO A 156 9.92 11.97 11.23
C PRO A 156 11.06 11.98 10.20
N ALA A 157 11.74 13.12 10.07
CA ALA A 157 12.87 13.27 9.17
C ALA A 157 13.94 12.19 9.44
N GLY A 158 14.34 11.45 8.41
CA GLY A 158 15.33 10.39 8.49
C GLY A 158 14.77 9.00 8.89
N HIS A 159 13.46 8.85 9.01
CA HIS A 159 12.77 7.58 9.23
C HIS A 159 11.76 7.34 8.11
N GLU A 160 12.05 6.40 7.27
CA GLU A 160 11.14 5.90 6.21
C GLU A 160 11.25 4.39 6.08
#